data_087ebdbb8080c568a3cfdff62499807a
#
_entry.id   087ebdbb8080c568a3cfdff62499807a
#
_cell.length_a   1.000
_cell.length_b   1.000
_cell.length_c   1.000
_cell.angle_alpha   90.00
_cell.angle_beta   90.00
_cell.angle_gamma   90.00
#
_symmetry.space_group_name_H-M   'P 1'
#
loop_
_entity.id
_entity.type
_entity.pdbx_description
1 polymer ?
#
loop_
_entity_poly.entity_id
_entity_poly.type
_entity_poly.pdbx_seq_one_letter_code
_entity_poly.pdbx_strand_id
1 'polypeptide(L)'
;MNKEKVKKIISYAFSLLCVVIILLTSIEVVSATKEARPPQIFGYSISYVPTESMEPEIKAGEYIYYKRATFDDVDVEDIIIYKSKTGQMKGKFIVHRITEKYDDYLIVKGDNNVIDDSEQITADMIYGVYIDKVEFLNFITRGLSVNALFFILMLLFMGLMILQFVSVFVKAKKDEIEKKIKEDKQILLEQMKQEILKEELEKLKNSKKME
;
A
#
# COMPACT_ATOMS: atom_id res chain seq x y z
N MET A 1 24.96 16.10 14.08
CA MET A 1 24.35 14.76 14.02
C MET A 1 24.91 14.03 12.80
N ASN A 2 25.43 12.81 12.95
CA ASN A 2 26.10 12.08 11.85
C ASN A 2 25.05 11.74 10.76
N LYS A 3 25.35 12.05 9.48
CA LYS A 3 24.46 11.82 8.32
C LYS A 3 23.92 10.38 8.24
N GLU A 4 24.73 9.39 8.66
CA GLU A 4 24.33 7.98 8.72
C GLU A 4 23.27 7.69 9.79
N LYS A 5 23.37 8.33 10.97
CA LYS A 5 22.34 8.20 12.02
C LYS A 5 21.01 8.82 11.57
N VAL A 6 21.08 9.97 10.90
CA VAL A 6 19.87 10.65 10.36
C VAL A 6 19.17 9.76 9.33
N LYS A 7 19.91 9.17 8.37
CA LYS A 7 19.33 8.24 7.36
C LYS A 7 18.64 7.04 8.02
N LYS A 8 19.26 6.45 9.05
CA LYS A 8 18.66 5.32 9.78
C LYS A 8 17.37 5.73 10.49
N ILE A 9 17.35 6.87 11.17
CA ILE A 9 16.14 7.40 11.85
C ILE A 9 15.02 7.63 10.84
N ILE A 10 15.31 8.27 9.70
CA ILE A 10 14.34 8.50 8.62
C ILE A 10 13.80 7.16 8.09
N SER A 11 14.68 6.17 7.87
CA SER A 11 14.26 4.84 7.40
C SER A 11 13.33 4.14 8.39
N TYR A 12 13.65 4.17 9.69
CA TYR A 12 12.79 3.56 10.72
C TYR A 12 11.46 4.31 10.86
N ALA A 13 11.47 5.65 10.82
CA ALA A 13 10.25 6.45 10.86
C ALA A 13 9.35 6.16 9.65
N PHE A 14 9.94 6.03 8.45
CA PHE A 14 9.22 5.65 7.25
C PHE A 14 8.63 4.24 7.35
N SER A 15 9.42 3.26 7.82
CA SER A 15 8.92 1.88 8.02
C SER A 15 7.77 1.83 9.03
N LEU A 16 7.89 2.57 10.14
CA LEU A 16 6.82 2.67 11.14
C LEU A 16 5.55 3.28 10.56
N LEU A 17 5.69 4.35 9.77
CA LEU A 17 4.57 4.99 9.08
C LEU A 17 3.87 4.00 8.13
N CYS A 18 4.62 3.23 7.35
CA CYS A 18 4.06 2.21 6.46
C CYS A 18 3.27 1.14 7.25
N VAL A 19 3.82 0.66 8.37
CA VAL A 19 3.13 -0.31 9.23
C VAL A 19 1.82 0.26 9.78
N VAL A 20 1.83 1.50 10.25
CA VAL A 20 0.62 2.18 10.75
C VAL A 20 -0.44 2.33 9.65
N ILE A 21 -0.04 2.73 8.44
CA ILE A 21 -0.97 2.84 7.30
C ILE A 21 -1.58 1.47 6.97
N ILE A 22 -0.77 0.41 6.91
CA ILE A 22 -1.24 -0.96 6.64
C ILE A 22 -2.24 -1.42 7.72
N LEU A 23 -1.96 -1.15 8.99
CA LEU A 23 -2.87 -1.51 10.08
C LEU A 23 -4.20 -0.76 9.97
N LEU A 24 -4.17 0.56 9.75
CA LEU A 24 -5.38 1.37 9.62
C LEU A 24 -6.24 0.95 8.42
N THR A 25 -5.60 0.71 7.27
CA THR A 25 -6.31 0.24 6.08
C THR A 25 -6.88 -1.18 6.27
N SER A 26 -6.15 -2.05 6.97
CA SER A 26 -6.65 -3.40 7.28
C SER A 26 -7.87 -3.38 8.20
N ILE A 27 -7.87 -2.51 9.23
CA ILE A 27 -9.01 -2.34 10.14
C ILE A 27 -10.22 -1.85 9.35
N GLU A 28 -10.04 -0.85 8.47
CA GLU A 28 -11.13 -0.32 7.63
C GLU A 28 -11.71 -1.40 6.70
N VAL A 29 -10.87 -2.19 6.03
CA VAL A 29 -11.32 -3.28 5.15
C VAL A 29 -12.11 -4.32 5.92
N VAL A 30 -11.67 -4.71 7.11
CA VAL A 30 -12.40 -5.68 7.96
C VAL A 30 -13.75 -5.10 8.42
N SER A 31 -13.78 -3.84 8.83
CA SER A 31 -15.03 -3.16 9.23
C SER A 31 -16.00 -3.05 8.06
N ALA A 32 -15.52 -2.59 6.92
CA ALA A 32 -16.30 -2.46 5.68
C ALA A 32 -16.90 -3.80 5.24
N THR A 33 -16.13 -4.89 5.34
CA THR A 33 -16.60 -6.24 5.01
C THR A 33 -17.72 -6.70 5.93
N LYS A 34 -17.60 -6.45 7.25
CA LYS A 34 -18.66 -6.79 8.23
C LYS A 34 -19.94 -6.02 7.99
N GLU A 35 -19.85 -4.76 7.59
CA GLU A 35 -20.99 -3.88 7.32
C GLU A 35 -21.52 -4.03 5.89
N ALA A 36 -20.91 -4.93 5.09
CA ALA A 36 -21.22 -5.13 3.67
C ALA A 36 -21.27 -3.80 2.89
N ARG A 37 -20.26 -2.97 3.09
CA ARG A 37 -20.04 -1.69 2.41
C ARG A 37 -18.64 -1.63 1.76
N PRO A 38 -18.42 -0.74 0.77
CA PRO A 38 -17.09 -0.47 0.27
C PRO A 38 -16.18 0.14 1.35
N PRO A 39 -14.88 -0.22 1.39
CA PRO A 39 -13.94 0.42 2.29
C PRO A 39 -13.73 1.89 1.90
N GLN A 40 -13.57 2.75 2.91
CA GLN A 40 -13.39 4.18 2.74
C GLN A 40 -12.13 4.64 3.47
N ILE A 41 -11.28 5.39 2.79
CA ILE A 41 -10.07 5.98 3.37
C ILE A 41 -10.27 7.50 3.39
N PHE A 42 -10.27 8.10 4.57
CA PHE A 42 -10.55 9.52 4.79
C PHE A 42 -11.88 9.99 4.16
N GLY A 43 -12.89 9.11 4.13
CA GLY A 43 -14.19 9.40 3.55
C GLY A 43 -14.26 9.24 2.03
N TYR A 44 -13.18 8.80 1.36
CA TYR A 44 -13.17 8.52 -0.07
C TYR A 44 -13.13 7.02 -0.34
N SER A 45 -13.73 6.60 -1.42
CA SER A 45 -13.72 5.22 -1.88
C SER A 45 -13.64 5.16 -3.41
N ILE A 46 -13.23 3.99 -3.91
CA ILE A 46 -13.17 3.69 -5.34
C ILE A 46 -14.20 2.61 -5.65
N SER A 47 -14.94 2.78 -6.75
CA SER A 47 -15.89 1.78 -7.26
C SER A 47 -15.61 1.48 -8.72
N TYR A 48 -15.87 0.22 -9.09
CA TYR A 48 -15.87 -0.23 -10.49
C TYR A 48 -17.31 -0.18 -11.01
N VAL A 49 -17.51 0.39 -12.20
CA VAL A 49 -18.82 0.51 -12.86
C VAL A 49 -18.92 -0.53 -13.98
N PRO A 50 -19.65 -1.64 -13.77
CA PRO A 50 -19.67 -2.75 -14.72
C PRO A 50 -20.66 -2.58 -15.89
N THR A 51 -21.57 -1.61 -15.83
CA THR A 51 -22.70 -1.45 -16.75
C THR A 51 -22.66 -0.14 -17.49
N GLU A 52 -23.34 -0.08 -18.63
CA GLU A 52 -23.45 1.09 -19.51
C GLU A 52 -24.53 2.10 -19.06
N SER A 53 -25.18 1.89 -17.89
CA SER A 53 -26.32 2.72 -17.45
C SER A 53 -25.96 4.19 -17.26
N MET A 54 -24.70 4.53 -17.04
CA MET A 54 -24.23 5.90 -16.83
C MET A 54 -23.51 6.50 -18.04
N GLU A 55 -23.55 5.82 -19.20
CA GLU A 55 -22.98 6.40 -20.43
C GLU A 55 -23.80 7.61 -20.91
N PRO A 56 -23.18 8.63 -21.50
CA PRO A 56 -21.74 8.73 -21.85
C PRO A 56 -20.85 9.21 -20.70
N GLU A 57 -21.42 9.65 -19.57
CA GLU A 57 -20.65 10.26 -18.47
C GLU A 57 -19.67 9.27 -17.86
N ILE A 58 -20.12 8.07 -17.49
CA ILE A 58 -19.27 7.01 -16.94
C ILE A 58 -19.46 5.77 -17.81
N LYS A 59 -18.39 5.29 -18.44
CA LYS A 59 -18.45 4.12 -19.32
C LYS A 59 -18.36 2.84 -18.55
N ALA A 60 -18.97 1.78 -19.10
CA ALA A 60 -18.80 0.44 -18.55
C ALA A 60 -17.31 0.07 -18.48
N GLY A 61 -16.89 -0.52 -17.36
CA GLY A 61 -15.50 -0.90 -17.11
C GLY A 61 -14.65 0.19 -16.48
N GLU A 62 -15.17 1.38 -16.25
CA GLU A 62 -14.40 2.46 -15.61
C GLU A 62 -14.41 2.35 -14.08
N TYR A 63 -13.31 2.83 -13.49
CA TYR A 63 -13.16 3.07 -12.06
C TYR A 63 -13.43 4.54 -11.77
N ILE A 64 -14.26 4.78 -10.77
CA ILE A 64 -14.62 6.10 -10.27
C ILE A 64 -14.19 6.24 -8.82
N TYR A 65 -13.91 7.45 -8.37
CA TYR A 65 -13.81 7.73 -6.95
C TYR A 65 -14.96 8.64 -6.51
N TYR A 66 -15.42 8.40 -5.30
CA TYR A 66 -16.52 9.10 -4.69
C TYR A 66 -16.21 9.42 -3.23
N LYS A 67 -16.83 10.46 -2.72
CA LYS A 67 -16.76 10.89 -1.34
C LYS A 67 -18.01 10.45 -0.59
N ARG A 68 -17.85 10.04 0.67
CA ARG A 68 -18.99 9.79 1.55
C ARG A 68 -19.86 11.03 1.61
N ALA A 69 -21.16 10.83 1.45
CA ALA A 69 -22.17 11.87 1.52
C ALA A 69 -23.40 11.34 2.25
N THR A 70 -24.13 12.25 2.88
CA THR A 70 -25.44 12.02 3.47
C THR A 70 -26.53 12.56 2.53
N PHE A 71 -27.79 12.37 2.89
CA PHE A 71 -28.91 12.87 2.14
C PHE A 71 -28.91 14.41 1.99
N ASP A 72 -28.43 15.13 3.03
CA ASP A 72 -28.34 16.58 3.05
C ASP A 72 -27.20 17.14 2.22
N ASP A 73 -26.19 16.31 1.93
CA ASP A 73 -24.99 16.70 1.17
C ASP A 73 -25.14 16.59 -0.36
N VAL A 74 -26.28 16.10 -0.85
CA VAL A 74 -26.50 15.83 -2.28
C VAL A 74 -27.69 16.59 -2.82
N ASP A 75 -27.62 17.00 -4.09
CA ASP A 75 -28.70 17.72 -4.79
C ASP A 75 -29.04 17.09 -6.13
N VAL A 76 -30.10 17.61 -6.78
CA VAL A 76 -30.48 17.22 -8.14
C VAL A 76 -29.27 17.44 -9.08
N GLU A 77 -29.09 16.57 -10.05
CA GLU A 77 -27.95 16.45 -10.96
C GLU A 77 -26.71 15.78 -10.38
N ASP A 78 -26.59 15.59 -9.05
CA ASP A 78 -25.48 14.82 -8.48
C ASP A 78 -25.58 13.35 -8.86
N ILE A 79 -24.44 12.73 -9.12
CA ILE A 79 -24.34 11.28 -9.30
C ILE A 79 -24.01 10.66 -7.94
N ILE A 80 -24.89 9.78 -7.46
CA ILE A 80 -24.72 9.13 -6.16
C ILE A 80 -24.41 7.65 -6.28
N ILE A 81 -23.74 7.14 -5.25
CA ILE A 81 -23.55 5.72 -5.02
C ILE A 81 -24.48 5.31 -3.88
N TYR A 82 -25.40 4.41 -4.18
CA TYR A 82 -26.37 3.92 -3.21
C TYR A 82 -26.48 2.40 -3.21
N LYS A 83 -26.97 1.82 -2.12
CA LYS A 83 -27.19 0.37 -1.98
C LYS A 83 -28.68 0.07 -2.13
N SER A 84 -29.03 -0.62 -3.20
CA SER A 84 -30.43 -1.00 -3.46
C SER A 84 -30.98 -1.96 -2.39
N LYS A 85 -32.22 -1.77 -1.99
CA LYS A 85 -32.94 -2.62 -1.03
C LYS A 85 -33.99 -3.50 -1.69
N THR A 86 -34.33 -3.24 -2.95
CA THR A 86 -35.44 -3.90 -3.64
C THR A 86 -35.02 -4.58 -4.94
N GLY A 87 -35.89 -5.39 -5.48
CA GLY A 87 -35.74 -6.02 -6.80
C GLY A 87 -34.54 -6.92 -6.98
N GLN A 88 -34.12 -7.05 -8.23
CA GLN A 88 -32.96 -7.90 -8.61
C GLN A 88 -31.60 -7.31 -8.20
N MET A 89 -31.56 -6.03 -7.90
CA MET A 89 -30.35 -5.32 -7.50
C MET A 89 -30.19 -5.24 -5.98
N LYS A 90 -31.08 -5.85 -5.21
CA LYS A 90 -31.04 -5.84 -3.75
C LYS A 90 -29.67 -6.19 -3.19
N GLY A 91 -29.13 -5.29 -2.37
CA GLY A 91 -27.82 -5.42 -1.73
C GLY A 91 -26.63 -5.04 -2.60
N LYS A 92 -26.84 -4.70 -3.87
CA LYS A 92 -25.79 -4.21 -4.77
C LYS A 92 -25.66 -2.69 -4.68
N PHE A 93 -24.46 -2.22 -4.95
CA PHE A 93 -24.18 -0.80 -5.10
C PHE A 93 -24.46 -0.37 -6.53
N ILE A 94 -25.19 0.73 -6.67
CA ILE A 94 -25.63 1.31 -7.94
C ILE A 94 -25.09 2.74 -8.00
N VAL A 95 -24.78 3.20 -9.19
CA VAL A 95 -24.30 4.55 -9.48
C VAL A 95 -25.29 5.18 -10.45
N HIS A 96 -26.10 6.12 -10.01
CA HIS A 96 -27.07 6.82 -10.85
C HIS A 96 -27.14 8.30 -10.48
N ARG A 97 -27.72 9.11 -11.36
CA ARG A 97 -27.93 10.56 -11.20
C ARG A 97 -29.26 10.86 -10.52
N ILE A 98 -29.25 11.82 -9.61
CA ILE A 98 -30.48 12.33 -8.97
C ILE A 98 -31.26 13.15 -10.00
N THR A 99 -32.49 12.73 -10.29
CA THR A 99 -33.44 13.47 -11.15
C THR A 99 -34.40 14.33 -10.35
N GLU A 100 -34.79 13.87 -9.16
CA GLU A 100 -35.68 14.62 -8.26
C GLU A 100 -35.27 14.41 -6.80
N LYS A 101 -35.42 15.45 -5.97
CA LYS A 101 -35.16 15.40 -4.52
C LYS A 101 -36.41 15.86 -3.78
N TYR A 102 -36.90 14.97 -2.91
CA TYR A 102 -37.99 15.22 -1.97
C TYR A 102 -37.45 15.31 -0.53
N ASP A 103 -38.31 15.60 0.42
CA ASP A 103 -37.88 15.81 1.82
C ASP A 103 -37.24 14.54 2.45
N ASP A 104 -37.68 13.33 2.06
CA ASP A 104 -37.33 12.07 2.68
C ASP A 104 -36.80 11.00 1.69
N TYR A 105 -36.84 11.27 0.37
CA TYR A 105 -36.31 10.36 -0.64
C TYR A 105 -35.82 11.10 -1.90
N LEU A 106 -35.03 10.40 -2.70
CA LEU A 106 -34.57 10.84 -4.02
C LEU A 106 -35.12 9.90 -5.10
N ILE A 107 -35.39 10.46 -6.28
CA ILE A 107 -35.57 9.70 -7.53
C ILE A 107 -34.24 9.80 -8.30
N VAL A 108 -33.79 8.68 -8.83
CA VAL A 108 -32.51 8.57 -9.55
C VAL A 108 -32.72 7.89 -10.90
N LYS A 109 -31.80 8.13 -11.83
CA LYS A 109 -31.82 7.52 -13.15
C LYS A 109 -30.36 7.32 -13.65
N GLY A 110 -30.14 6.23 -14.34
CA GLY A 110 -28.90 6.09 -15.12
C GLY A 110 -28.96 7.00 -16.35
N ASP A 111 -27.89 7.69 -16.67
CA ASP A 111 -27.81 8.65 -17.78
C ASP A 111 -28.20 8.03 -19.12
N ASN A 112 -27.96 6.73 -19.32
CA ASN A 112 -28.30 5.95 -20.50
C ASN A 112 -29.65 5.21 -20.37
N ASN A 113 -30.37 5.35 -19.26
CA ASN A 113 -31.65 4.70 -19.05
C ASN A 113 -32.78 5.56 -19.62
N VAL A 114 -33.85 4.91 -20.11
CA VAL A 114 -35.02 5.61 -20.67
C VAL A 114 -35.93 6.14 -19.58
N ILE A 115 -36.03 5.41 -18.46
CA ILE A 115 -36.95 5.70 -17.34
C ILE A 115 -36.19 5.82 -16.03
N ASP A 116 -36.78 6.53 -15.09
CA ASP A 116 -36.26 6.62 -13.72
C ASP A 116 -36.30 5.25 -13.02
N ASP A 117 -35.45 5.08 -12.02
CA ASP A 117 -35.46 3.89 -11.18
C ASP A 117 -36.78 3.85 -10.38
N SER A 118 -37.40 2.68 -10.28
CA SER A 118 -38.64 2.49 -9.52
C SER A 118 -38.44 2.53 -8.00
N GLU A 119 -37.20 2.47 -7.53
CA GLU A 119 -36.84 2.48 -6.11
C GLU A 119 -36.62 3.91 -5.63
N GLN A 120 -37.31 4.31 -4.58
CA GLN A 120 -37.09 5.57 -3.89
C GLN A 120 -35.86 5.44 -2.98
N ILE A 121 -34.91 6.34 -3.13
CA ILE A 121 -33.62 6.28 -2.41
C ILE A 121 -33.72 7.10 -1.14
N THR A 122 -33.72 6.42 0.00
CA THR A 122 -33.78 7.03 1.33
C THR A 122 -32.34 7.27 1.89
N ALA A 123 -32.25 8.12 2.91
CA ALA A 123 -30.97 8.55 3.50
C ALA A 123 -30.01 7.39 3.86
N ASP A 124 -30.55 6.29 4.37
CA ASP A 124 -29.77 5.12 4.79
C ASP A 124 -29.29 4.21 3.64
N MET A 125 -29.69 4.52 2.40
CA MET A 125 -29.23 3.85 1.20
C MET A 125 -28.02 4.55 0.57
N ILE A 126 -27.78 5.81 0.88
CA ILE A 126 -26.74 6.64 0.26
C ILE A 126 -25.38 6.34 0.89
N TYR A 127 -24.38 6.07 0.05
CA TYR A 127 -23.00 5.82 0.46
C TYR A 127 -22.04 6.92 0.08
N GLY A 128 -22.34 7.69 -0.94
CA GLY A 128 -21.51 8.82 -1.33
C GLY A 128 -21.94 9.48 -2.64
N VAL A 129 -21.24 10.55 -2.96
CA VAL A 129 -21.39 11.34 -4.18
C VAL A 129 -20.15 11.16 -5.06
N TYR A 130 -20.37 10.92 -6.34
CA TYR A 130 -19.33 10.83 -7.36
C TYR A 130 -18.54 12.14 -7.44
N ILE A 131 -17.25 12.01 -7.64
CA ILE A 131 -16.37 13.18 -7.82
C ILE A 131 -15.77 13.15 -9.21
N ASP A 132 -15.09 12.06 -9.58
CA ASP A 132 -14.41 11.95 -10.88
C ASP A 132 -13.99 10.50 -11.17
N LYS A 133 -13.46 10.28 -12.37
CA LYS A 133 -12.90 9.01 -12.81
C LYS A 133 -11.48 8.83 -12.28
N VAL A 134 -11.09 7.59 -12.03
CA VAL A 134 -9.71 7.26 -11.69
C VAL A 134 -8.92 7.02 -12.98
N GLU A 135 -8.53 8.09 -13.67
CA GLU A 135 -7.91 8.04 -15.00
C GLU A 135 -6.71 7.10 -15.07
N PHE A 136 -5.87 7.09 -14.04
CA PHE A 136 -4.71 6.18 -13.97
C PHE A 136 -5.12 4.70 -13.96
N LEU A 137 -6.14 4.32 -13.17
CA LEU A 137 -6.64 2.94 -13.17
C LEU A 137 -7.31 2.61 -14.50
N ASN A 138 -8.12 3.51 -15.02
CA ASN A 138 -8.80 3.33 -16.29
C ASN A 138 -7.81 3.16 -17.46
N PHE A 139 -6.71 3.91 -17.46
CA PHE A 139 -5.63 3.74 -18.43
C PHE A 139 -4.98 2.35 -18.33
N ILE A 140 -4.64 1.92 -17.12
CA ILE A 140 -3.97 0.62 -16.91
C ILE A 140 -4.92 -0.56 -17.23
N THR A 141 -6.18 -0.47 -16.81
CA THR A 141 -7.14 -1.58 -16.95
C THR A 141 -7.72 -1.72 -18.37
N ARG A 142 -7.57 -0.71 -19.21
CA ARG A 142 -7.87 -0.83 -20.65
C ARG A 142 -7.03 -1.88 -21.37
N GLY A 143 -5.80 -2.16 -20.88
CA GLY A 143 -4.88 -3.13 -21.47
C GLY A 143 -4.62 -4.38 -20.65
N LEU A 144 -4.94 -4.35 -19.35
CA LEU A 144 -4.64 -5.44 -18.41
C LEU A 144 -5.80 -5.64 -17.46
N SER A 145 -6.19 -6.90 -17.23
CA SER A 145 -7.16 -7.18 -16.17
C SER A 145 -6.57 -6.81 -14.79
N VAL A 146 -7.41 -6.39 -13.85
CA VAL A 146 -7.00 -6.05 -12.48
C VAL A 146 -6.24 -7.20 -11.82
N ASN A 147 -6.64 -8.44 -12.10
CA ASN A 147 -5.94 -9.63 -11.63
C ASN A 147 -4.51 -9.72 -12.19
N ALA A 148 -4.32 -9.44 -13.48
CA ALA A 148 -2.99 -9.43 -14.09
C ALA A 148 -2.11 -8.34 -13.49
N LEU A 149 -2.65 -7.14 -13.25
CA LEU A 149 -1.95 -6.06 -12.58
C LEU A 149 -1.52 -6.44 -11.16
N PHE A 150 -2.43 -7.07 -10.39
CA PHE A 150 -2.13 -7.57 -9.06
C PHE A 150 -0.97 -8.59 -9.09
N PHE A 151 -0.99 -9.56 -10.03
CA PHE A 151 0.10 -10.52 -10.18
C PHE A 151 1.43 -9.86 -10.54
N ILE A 152 1.43 -8.88 -11.43
CA ILE A 152 2.65 -8.13 -11.80
C ILE A 152 3.22 -7.40 -10.57
N LEU A 153 2.38 -6.70 -9.82
CA LEU A 153 2.79 -6.01 -8.60
C LEU A 153 3.32 -6.97 -7.54
N MET A 154 2.69 -8.14 -7.38
CA MET A 154 3.13 -9.19 -6.46
C MET A 154 4.51 -9.74 -6.87
N LEU A 155 4.74 -9.99 -8.16
CA LEU A 155 6.02 -10.45 -8.67
C LEU A 155 7.12 -9.40 -8.49
N LEU A 156 6.82 -8.12 -8.73
CA LEU A 156 7.75 -7.01 -8.48
C LEU A 156 8.11 -6.91 -7.00
N PHE A 157 7.13 -6.99 -6.12
CA PHE A 157 7.35 -6.95 -4.67
C PHE A 157 8.20 -8.13 -4.20
N MET A 158 7.90 -9.34 -4.69
CA MET A 158 8.69 -10.54 -4.39
C MET A 158 10.12 -10.40 -4.90
N GLY A 159 10.34 -9.86 -6.09
CA GLY A 159 11.67 -9.59 -6.65
C GLY A 159 12.46 -8.60 -5.78
N LEU A 160 11.83 -7.52 -5.31
CA LEU A 160 12.45 -6.55 -4.40
C LEU A 160 12.82 -7.19 -3.05
N MET A 161 11.96 -8.05 -2.50
CA MET A 161 12.23 -8.79 -1.27
C MET A 161 13.44 -9.73 -1.42
N ILE A 162 13.54 -10.44 -2.54
CA ILE A 162 14.68 -11.32 -2.84
C ILE A 162 15.98 -10.50 -2.94
N LEU A 163 15.96 -9.38 -3.67
CA LEU A 163 17.13 -8.50 -3.80
C LEU A 163 17.58 -7.95 -2.44
N GLN A 164 16.63 -7.57 -1.58
CA GLN A 164 16.91 -7.09 -0.24
C GLN A 164 17.51 -8.19 0.63
N PHE A 165 16.96 -9.41 0.57
CA PHE A 165 17.49 -10.57 1.29
C PHE A 165 18.92 -10.91 0.87
N VAL A 166 19.17 -10.97 -0.45
CA VAL A 166 20.52 -11.21 -1.00
C VAL A 166 21.50 -10.13 -0.54
N SER A 167 21.11 -8.86 -0.57
CA SER A 167 21.93 -7.74 -0.10
C SER A 167 22.33 -7.89 1.37
N VAL A 168 21.37 -8.23 2.23
CA VAL A 168 21.63 -8.46 3.67
C VAL A 168 22.53 -9.66 3.88
N PHE A 169 22.31 -10.76 3.16
CA PHE A 169 23.12 -11.97 3.25
C PHE A 169 24.58 -11.75 2.82
N VAL A 170 24.77 -11.07 1.68
CA VAL A 170 26.11 -10.72 1.17
C VAL A 170 26.86 -9.82 2.16
N LYS A 171 26.16 -8.84 2.75
CA LYS A 171 26.74 -7.95 3.75
C LYS A 171 27.17 -8.73 5.01
N ALA A 172 26.31 -9.60 5.53
CA ALA A 172 26.61 -10.42 6.69
C ALA A 172 27.83 -11.34 6.46
N LYS A 173 27.93 -11.96 5.27
CA LYS A 173 29.09 -12.76 4.89
C LYS A 173 30.38 -11.93 4.79
N LYS A 174 30.29 -10.73 4.23
CA LYS A 174 31.44 -9.82 4.16
C LYS A 174 31.94 -9.43 5.55
N ASP A 175 31.01 -9.09 6.46
CA ASP A 175 31.35 -8.71 7.84
C ASP A 175 31.97 -9.89 8.60
N GLU A 176 31.51 -11.13 8.38
CA GLU A 176 32.09 -12.36 8.94
C GLU A 176 33.53 -12.59 8.46
N ILE A 177 33.78 -12.45 7.15
CA ILE A 177 35.13 -12.60 6.56
C ILE A 177 36.05 -11.52 7.09
N GLU A 178 35.60 -10.27 7.14
CA GLU A 178 36.43 -9.16 7.65
C GLU A 178 36.81 -9.36 9.13
N LYS A 179 35.88 -9.92 9.93
CA LYS A 179 36.16 -10.26 11.33
C LYS A 179 37.23 -11.36 11.45
N LYS A 180 37.15 -12.44 10.67
CA LYS A 180 38.14 -13.50 10.64
C LYS A 180 39.52 -12.99 10.24
N ILE A 181 39.60 -12.15 9.19
CA ILE A 181 40.86 -11.55 8.76
C ILE A 181 41.50 -10.70 9.87
N LYS A 182 40.72 -9.96 10.64
CA LYS A 182 41.21 -9.17 11.77
C LYS A 182 41.74 -10.05 12.90
N GLU A 183 41.01 -11.13 13.23
CA GLU A 183 41.42 -12.11 14.25
C GLU A 183 42.74 -12.80 13.85
N ASP A 184 42.87 -13.30 12.62
CA ASP A 184 44.07 -13.94 12.10
C ASP A 184 45.27 -12.97 12.10
N LYS A 185 45.05 -11.71 11.72
CA LYS A 185 46.10 -10.68 11.76
C LYS A 185 46.55 -10.38 13.18
N GLN A 186 45.66 -10.37 14.16
CA GLN A 186 46.05 -10.18 15.57
C GLN A 186 46.87 -11.35 16.10
N ILE A 187 46.50 -12.59 15.79
CA ILE A 187 47.22 -13.79 16.17
C ILE A 187 48.66 -13.77 15.57
N LEU A 188 48.75 -13.44 14.29
CA LEU A 188 50.05 -13.35 13.62
C LEU A 188 50.96 -12.27 14.25
N LEU A 189 50.38 -11.12 14.58
CA LEU A 189 51.13 -10.02 15.21
C LEU A 189 51.63 -10.38 16.60
N GLU A 190 50.86 -11.15 17.36
CA GLU A 190 51.25 -11.65 18.68
C GLU A 190 52.36 -12.71 18.57
N GLN A 191 52.27 -13.61 17.59
CA GLN A 191 53.32 -14.59 17.31
C GLN A 191 54.65 -13.91 16.94
N MET A 192 54.62 -12.91 16.05
CA MET A 192 55.81 -12.14 15.68
C MET A 192 56.44 -11.41 16.89
N LYS A 193 55.61 -10.82 17.76
CA LYS A 193 56.12 -10.19 18.99
C LYS A 193 56.83 -11.18 19.91
N GLN A 194 56.27 -12.36 20.09
CA GLN A 194 56.88 -13.41 20.92
C GLN A 194 58.19 -13.92 20.33
N GLU A 195 58.28 -14.01 19.01
CA GLU A 195 59.49 -14.44 18.32
C GLU A 195 60.62 -13.41 18.49
N ILE A 196 60.33 -12.13 18.30
CA ILE A 196 61.27 -11.02 18.53
C ILE A 196 61.73 -11.01 19.99
N LEU A 197 60.85 -11.19 20.95
CA LEU A 197 61.18 -11.22 22.36
C LEU A 197 62.10 -12.39 22.71
N LYS A 198 61.92 -13.56 22.11
CA LYS A 198 62.83 -14.73 22.27
C LYS A 198 64.19 -14.45 21.70
N GLU A 199 64.28 -13.86 20.50
CA GLU A 199 65.53 -13.49 19.89
C GLU A 199 66.36 -12.47 20.75
N GLU A 200 65.63 -11.45 21.29
CA GLU A 200 66.31 -10.49 22.18
C GLU A 200 66.78 -11.11 23.48
N LEU A 201 66.01 -12.01 24.10
CA LEU A 201 66.40 -12.75 25.28
C LEU A 201 67.62 -13.67 25.04
N GLU A 202 67.69 -14.28 23.87
CA GLU A 202 68.80 -15.14 23.48
C GLU A 202 70.14 -14.34 23.25
N LYS A 203 70.00 -13.17 22.61
CA LYS A 203 71.09 -12.21 22.45
C LYS A 203 71.62 -11.72 23.81
N LEU A 204 70.77 -11.39 24.76
CA LEU A 204 71.10 -10.97 26.11
C LEU A 204 71.80 -12.10 26.93
N LYS A 205 71.34 -13.35 26.76
CA LYS A 205 71.98 -14.53 27.41
C LYS A 205 73.37 -14.80 26.87
N ASN A 206 73.59 -14.64 25.58
CA ASN A 206 74.86 -14.86 24.93
C ASN A 206 75.86 -13.73 25.25
N SER A 207 75.42 -12.49 25.40
CA SER A 207 76.33 -11.38 25.83
C SER A 207 76.79 -11.55 27.28
N LYS A 208 75.91 -12.05 28.20
CA LYS A 208 76.30 -12.35 29.60
C LYS A 208 77.21 -13.57 29.76
N LYS A 209 77.39 -14.42 28.78
CA LYS A 209 78.33 -15.58 28.82
C LYS A 209 79.76 -15.22 28.31
N MET A 210 79.92 -14.05 27.74
CA MET A 210 81.19 -13.57 27.20
C MET A 210 81.87 -12.56 28.13
N GLU A 211 81.32 -12.19 29.26
CA GLU A 211 81.92 -11.51 30.38
C GLU A 211 82.34 -12.55 31.47
#